data_0a2368643605a389ccc0515958fa3eab
#
_entry.id   0a2368643605a389ccc0515958fa3eab
#
_cell.length_a   1.000
_cell.length_b   1.000
_cell.length_c   1.000
_cell.angle_alpha   90.00
_cell.angle_beta   90.00
_cell.angle_gamma   90.00
#
_symmetry.space_group_name_H-M   'P 1'
#
loop_
_entity.id
_entity.type
_entity.pdbx_description
1 polymer ?
#
loop_
_entity_poly.entity_id
_entity_poly.type
_entity_poly.pdbx_seq_one_letter_code
_entity_poly.pdbx_strand_id
1 'polypeptide(L)'
;MKKVIISGNGPSLKEIDYSRLPNDFDVFRCNQFYFEDKYYLGKKCKAVFYNPSLFFEQYYTLKHLIQNQEYEIELIMCSNYNQAHLENENFVKTFYDYFPDAHLGYDFFKQLKEFNAYFKFHEIYFNQRITSGVYMCTVAIALGYKEIYLSGIDFYDNGGGYAFDTKQKNLLKLAPNFKNDNSHYIGHSKNT
;
A
#
# COMPACT_ATOMS: atom_id res chain seq x y z
N MET A 1 11.28 11.59 -17.87
CA MET A 1 11.58 10.33 -17.16
C MET A 1 10.48 10.13 -16.15
N LYS A 2 9.86 8.94 -16.05
CA LYS A 2 8.77 8.71 -15.08
C LYS A 2 9.31 8.68 -13.66
N LYS A 3 8.73 9.52 -12.80
CA LYS A 3 9.08 9.64 -11.38
C LYS A 3 7.90 9.27 -10.51
N VAL A 4 8.13 8.66 -9.36
CA VAL A 4 7.08 8.32 -8.40
C VAL A 4 7.54 8.58 -6.97
N ILE A 5 6.63 9.09 -6.16
CA ILE A 5 6.78 9.14 -4.71
C ILE A 5 6.00 7.97 -4.12
N ILE A 6 6.71 7.09 -3.44
CA ILE A 6 6.13 5.98 -2.69
C ILE A 6 5.98 6.43 -1.24
N SER A 7 4.74 6.54 -0.81
CA SER A 7 4.44 7.05 0.52
C SER A 7 3.81 5.99 1.42
N GLY A 8 4.52 5.68 2.49
CA GLY A 8 3.94 5.08 3.67
C GLY A 8 3.12 6.09 4.48
N ASN A 9 2.73 5.69 5.68
CA ASN A 9 1.95 6.51 6.60
C ASN A 9 2.71 6.83 7.90
N GLY A 10 4.01 6.57 7.92
CA GLY A 10 4.85 6.79 9.11
C GLY A 10 5.02 8.27 9.48
N PRO A 11 5.49 8.54 10.71
CA PRO A 11 5.60 9.90 11.27
C PRO A 11 6.38 10.87 10.41
N SER A 12 7.43 10.42 9.70
CA SER A 12 8.24 11.28 8.82
C SER A 12 7.45 11.88 7.64
N LEU A 13 6.23 11.40 7.40
CA LEU A 13 5.34 12.02 6.42
C LEU A 13 5.01 13.49 6.77
N LYS A 14 5.00 13.84 8.06
CA LYS A 14 4.79 15.22 8.52
C LYS A 14 5.95 16.17 8.22
N GLU A 15 7.12 15.59 7.99
CA GLU A 15 8.39 16.31 7.80
C GLU A 15 8.73 16.50 6.33
N ILE A 16 7.78 16.28 5.41
CA ILE A 16 8.01 16.46 3.98
C ILE A 16 8.49 17.88 3.69
N ASP A 17 9.67 17.97 3.12
CA ASP A 17 10.18 19.20 2.51
C ASP A 17 9.68 19.27 1.05
N TYR A 18 8.63 20.03 0.84
CA TYR A 18 7.99 20.18 -0.47
C TYR A 18 8.91 20.81 -1.50
N SER A 19 9.92 21.58 -1.09
CA SER A 19 10.91 22.21 -2.00
C SER A 19 11.84 21.18 -2.64
N ARG A 20 11.96 20.00 -2.04
CA ARG A 20 12.79 18.88 -2.51
C ARG A 20 12.02 17.86 -3.36
N LEU A 21 10.71 18.01 -3.48
CA LEU A 21 9.93 17.10 -4.31
C LEU A 21 10.27 17.34 -5.79
N PRO A 22 10.34 16.27 -6.59
CA PRO A 22 10.57 16.40 -8.01
C PRO A 22 9.38 17.08 -8.71
N ASN A 23 9.61 17.65 -9.87
CA ASN A 23 8.51 18.07 -10.74
C ASN A 23 7.94 16.85 -11.47
N ASP A 24 6.63 16.88 -11.74
CA ASP A 24 5.91 15.87 -12.53
C ASP A 24 6.13 14.45 -12.00
N PHE A 25 5.59 14.18 -10.84
CA PHE A 25 5.65 12.88 -10.19
C PHE A 25 4.27 12.25 -10.03
N ASP A 26 4.24 10.92 -10.09
CA ASP A 26 3.10 10.12 -9.65
C ASP A 26 3.20 9.83 -8.15
N VAL A 27 2.07 9.49 -7.51
CA VAL A 27 2.02 9.16 -6.09
C VAL A 27 1.48 7.74 -5.91
N PHE A 28 2.20 6.93 -5.14
CA PHE A 28 1.73 5.64 -4.64
C PHE A 28 1.46 5.76 -3.13
N ARG A 29 0.29 5.28 -2.70
CA ARG A 29 -0.12 5.26 -1.29
C ARG A 29 -0.47 3.84 -0.86
N CYS A 30 -0.53 3.58 0.43
CA CYS A 30 -0.93 2.27 0.93
C CYS A 30 -1.77 2.34 2.20
N ASN A 31 -2.50 1.26 2.46
CA ASN A 31 -3.29 1.06 3.67
C ASN A 31 -4.26 2.23 3.93
N GLN A 32 -4.37 2.66 5.17
CA GLN A 32 -5.33 3.68 5.60
C GLN A 32 -4.83 5.13 5.37
N PHE A 33 -4.13 5.42 4.27
CA PHE A 33 -3.64 6.77 3.96
C PHE A 33 -4.74 7.84 3.98
N TYR A 34 -5.96 7.47 3.67
CA TYR A 34 -7.12 8.35 3.63
C TYR A 34 -7.60 8.83 5.02
N PHE A 35 -6.97 8.38 6.10
CA PHE A 35 -7.16 8.95 7.43
C PHE A 35 -6.25 10.15 7.71
N GLU A 36 -5.44 10.57 6.74
CA GLU A 36 -4.58 11.74 6.88
C GLU A 36 -5.37 13.00 7.24
N ASP A 37 -4.79 13.85 8.08
CA ASP A 37 -5.39 15.10 8.55
C ASP A 37 -5.30 16.24 7.53
N LYS A 38 -4.41 16.09 6.56
CA LYS A 38 -4.28 16.93 5.37
C LYS A 38 -3.79 16.08 4.19
N TYR A 39 -4.01 16.53 2.98
CA TYR A 39 -3.52 15.84 1.78
C TYR A 39 -2.02 16.07 1.60
N TYR A 40 -1.19 15.29 2.31
CA TYR A 40 0.28 15.46 2.32
C TYR A 40 0.90 15.44 0.92
N LEU A 41 0.39 14.60 0.03
CA LEU A 41 0.85 14.48 -1.36
C LEU A 41 -0.27 14.75 -2.38
N GLY A 42 -1.27 15.53 -1.99
CA GLY A 42 -2.42 15.84 -2.82
C GLY A 42 -3.48 14.73 -2.84
N LYS A 43 -4.52 14.97 -3.61
CA LYS A 43 -5.67 14.06 -3.74
C LYS A 43 -5.51 13.03 -4.86
N LYS A 44 -4.59 13.27 -5.79
CA LYS A 44 -4.37 12.40 -6.95
C LYS A 44 -3.33 11.34 -6.65
N CYS A 45 -3.72 10.08 -6.74
CA CYS A 45 -2.83 8.95 -6.59
C CYS A 45 -2.83 8.09 -7.85
N LYS A 46 -1.67 7.79 -8.37
CA LYS A 46 -1.51 6.87 -9.50
C LYS A 46 -1.86 5.45 -9.10
N ALA A 47 -1.47 5.03 -7.88
CA ALA A 47 -1.80 3.71 -7.38
C ALA A 47 -1.96 3.70 -5.85
N VAL A 48 -2.88 2.88 -5.37
CA VAL A 48 -3.06 2.60 -3.95
C VAL A 48 -2.95 1.10 -3.69
N PHE A 49 -2.34 0.73 -2.56
CA PHE A 49 -1.98 -0.66 -2.27
C PHE A 49 -2.58 -1.11 -0.95
N TYR A 50 -3.28 -2.23 -0.98
CA TYR A 50 -3.96 -2.79 0.17
C TYR A 50 -3.59 -4.25 0.40
N ASN A 51 -3.53 -4.63 1.67
CA ASN A 51 -3.27 -6.01 2.08
C ASN A 51 -4.49 -6.90 1.77
N PRO A 52 -4.31 -8.14 1.28
CA PRO A 52 -5.41 -9.06 0.99
C PRO A 52 -6.39 -9.28 2.15
N SER A 53 -5.88 -9.35 3.39
CA SER A 53 -6.69 -9.63 4.58
C SER A 53 -7.71 -8.53 4.93
N LEU A 54 -7.48 -7.30 4.44
CA LEU A 54 -8.34 -6.13 4.66
C LEU A 54 -8.79 -5.49 3.35
N PHE A 55 -8.62 -6.21 2.24
CA PHE A 55 -8.84 -5.63 0.92
C PHE A 55 -10.30 -5.24 0.69
N PHE A 56 -11.23 -6.06 1.16
CA PHE A 56 -12.66 -5.82 0.99
C PHE A 56 -13.07 -4.47 1.59
N GLU A 57 -12.76 -4.26 2.86
CA GLU A 57 -13.13 -3.04 3.59
C GLU A 57 -12.44 -1.81 3.00
N GLN A 58 -11.16 -1.94 2.68
CA GLN A 58 -10.36 -0.85 2.11
C GLN A 58 -10.83 -0.47 0.71
N TYR A 59 -11.16 -1.46 -0.12
CA TYR A 59 -11.67 -1.23 -1.46
C TYR A 59 -13.00 -0.46 -1.45
N TYR A 60 -13.97 -0.91 -0.66
CA TYR A 60 -15.27 -0.24 -0.62
C TYR A 60 -15.21 1.13 0.05
N THR A 61 -14.37 1.30 1.07
CA THR A 61 -14.10 2.62 1.65
C THR A 61 -13.53 3.56 0.59
N LEU A 62 -12.55 3.09 -0.18
CA LEU A 62 -11.95 3.88 -1.25
C LEU A 62 -12.94 4.23 -2.35
N LYS A 63 -13.78 3.29 -2.77
CA LYS A 63 -14.84 3.55 -3.76
C LYS A 63 -15.77 4.67 -3.30
N HIS A 64 -16.15 4.68 -2.04
CA HIS A 64 -16.95 5.74 -1.45
C HIS A 64 -16.23 7.10 -1.48
N LEU A 65 -14.95 7.13 -1.16
CA LEU A 65 -14.15 8.36 -1.21
C LEU A 65 -13.98 8.91 -2.64
N ILE A 66 -13.81 8.02 -3.62
CA ILE A 66 -13.76 8.40 -5.03
C ILE A 66 -15.10 8.99 -5.48
N GLN A 67 -16.23 8.36 -5.13
CA GLN A 67 -17.57 8.85 -5.45
C GLN A 67 -17.84 10.23 -4.85
N ASN A 68 -17.29 10.52 -3.68
CA ASN A 68 -17.41 11.82 -3.02
C ASN A 68 -16.33 12.84 -3.46
N GLN A 69 -15.53 12.52 -4.48
CA GLN A 69 -14.46 13.39 -5.00
C GLN A 69 -13.40 13.76 -3.95
N GLU A 70 -13.24 12.91 -2.93
CA GLU A 70 -12.19 13.06 -1.91
C GLU A 70 -10.81 12.72 -2.47
N TYR A 71 -10.74 11.69 -3.30
CA TYR A 71 -9.52 11.24 -3.97
C TYR A 71 -9.77 10.89 -5.43
N GLU A 72 -8.73 11.05 -6.23
CA GLU A 72 -8.62 10.64 -7.63
C GLU A 72 -7.62 9.49 -7.72
N ILE A 73 -8.08 8.27 -7.98
CA ILE A 73 -7.25 7.06 -7.96
C ILE A 73 -7.31 6.40 -9.32
N GLU A 74 -6.15 6.11 -9.90
CA GLU A 74 -6.07 5.44 -11.21
C GLU A 74 -5.99 3.92 -11.08
N LEU A 75 -5.20 3.40 -10.14
CA LEU A 75 -4.99 1.96 -9.95
C LEU A 75 -5.24 1.56 -8.49
N ILE A 76 -6.09 0.57 -8.29
CA ILE A 76 -6.32 -0.05 -6.99
C ILE A 76 -5.63 -1.41 -6.99
N MET A 77 -4.64 -1.60 -6.10
CA MET A 77 -3.78 -2.77 -6.05
C MET A 77 -4.00 -3.60 -4.81
N CYS A 78 -4.24 -4.89 -4.99
CA CYS A 78 -4.14 -5.86 -3.92
C CYS A 78 -2.70 -6.37 -3.82
N SER A 79 -2.07 -6.22 -2.66
CA SER A 79 -0.73 -6.73 -2.38
C SER A 79 -0.80 -8.23 -2.04
N ASN A 80 -1.06 -9.05 -3.04
CA ASN A 80 -1.06 -10.51 -2.87
C ASN A 80 0.40 -11.00 -2.83
N TYR A 81 0.80 -11.58 -1.73
CA TYR A 81 2.16 -12.02 -1.50
C TYR A 81 2.30 -13.51 -1.17
N ASN A 82 1.22 -14.22 -0.90
CA ASN A 82 1.34 -15.63 -0.56
C ASN A 82 0.49 -16.50 -1.48
N GLN A 83 1.08 -17.00 -2.55
CA GLN A 83 0.44 -17.90 -3.50
C GLN A 83 0.61 -19.39 -3.15
N ALA A 84 1.40 -19.70 -2.12
CA ALA A 84 1.65 -21.08 -1.73
C ALA A 84 0.52 -21.69 -0.88
N HIS A 85 -0.39 -20.87 -0.33
CA HIS A 85 -1.51 -21.34 0.48
C HIS A 85 -2.79 -21.50 -0.36
N LEU A 86 -3.49 -22.59 -0.15
CA LEU A 86 -4.76 -22.92 -0.84
C LEU A 86 -5.84 -21.84 -0.69
N GLU A 87 -5.89 -21.17 0.46
CA GLU A 87 -6.81 -20.06 0.70
C GLU A 87 -6.54 -18.87 -0.25
N ASN A 88 -5.28 -18.62 -0.53
CA ASN A 88 -4.90 -17.58 -1.50
C ASN A 88 -5.23 -17.94 -2.95
N GLU A 89 -5.22 -19.24 -3.28
CA GLU A 89 -5.60 -19.68 -4.63
C GLU A 89 -7.06 -19.35 -4.94
N ASN A 90 -7.95 -19.61 -4.00
CA ASN A 90 -9.37 -19.26 -4.16
C ASN A 90 -9.56 -17.74 -4.25
N PHE A 91 -8.89 -16.98 -3.42
CA PHE A 91 -8.92 -15.51 -3.48
C PHE A 91 -8.47 -14.99 -4.85
N VAL A 92 -7.36 -15.50 -5.39
CA VAL A 92 -6.86 -15.12 -6.71
C VAL A 92 -7.85 -15.47 -7.82
N LYS A 93 -8.46 -16.66 -7.77
CA LYS A 93 -9.42 -17.11 -8.78
C LYS A 93 -10.69 -16.26 -8.83
N THR A 94 -11.16 -15.81 -7.67
CA THR A 94 -12.42 -15.07 -7.55
C THR A 94 -12.23 -13.56 -7.44
N PHE A 95 -10.99 -13.07 -7.39
CA PHE A 95 -10.66 -11.68 -7.12
C PHE A 95 -11.39 -10.70 -8.04
N TYR A 96 -11.33 -10.94 -9.34
CA TYR A 96 -11.91 -10.03 -10.33
C TYR A 96 -13.44 -10.09 -10.38
N ASP A 97 -14.06 -11.15 -9.86
CA ASP A 97 -15.52 -11.25 -9.74
C ASP A 97 -16.05 -10.28 -8.68
N TYR A 98 -15.28 -10.08 -7.59
CA TYR A 98 -15.62 -9.17 -6.50
C TYR A 98 -15.08 -7.75 -6.69
N PHE A 99 -13.94 -7.61 -7.38
CA PHE A 99 -13.20 -6.35 -7.49
C PHE A 99 -12.81 -6.08 -8.96
N PRO A 100 -13.78 -5.81 -9.84
CA PRO A 100 -13.54 -5.80 -11.29
C PRO A 100 -12.61 -4.67 -11.78
N ASP A 101 -12.49 -3.59 -11.03
CA ASP A 101 -11.60 -2.45 -11.33
C ASP A 101 -10.33 -2.40 -10.47
N ALA A 102 -10.07 -3.46 -9.72
CA ALA A 102 -8.83 -3.61 -8.97
C ALA A 102 -7.87 -4.58 -9.66
N HIS A 103 -6.62 -4.57 -9.23
CA HIS A 103 -5.55 -5.40 -9.80
C HIS A 103 -4.81 -6.17 -8.71
N LEU A 104 -4.38 -7.37 -9.05
CA LEU A 104 -3.40 -8.09 -8.26
C LEU A 104 -2.01 -7.53 -8.58
N GLY A 105 -1.33 -6.96 -7.60
CA GLY A 105 0.00 -6.38 -7.82
C GLY A 105 1.02 -7.40 -8.33
N TYR A 106 0.83 -8.69 -8.00
CA TYR A 106 1.64 -9.77 -8.56
C TYR A 106 1.65 -9.79 -10.09
N ASP A 107 0.55 -9.47 -10.74
CA ASP A 107 0.46 -9.46 -12.20
C ASP A 107 1.42 -8.45 -12.85
N PHE A 108 1.82 -7.44 -12.11
CA PHE A 108 2.79 -6.44 -12.54
C PHE A 108 4.24 -6.91 -12.34
N PHE A 109 4.58 -7.43 -11.17
CA PHE A 109 5.99 -7.75 -10.89
C PHE A 109 6.39 -9.20 -11.16
N LYS A 110 5.47 -10.10 -11.50
CA LYS A 110 5.83 -11.49 -11.89
C LYS A 110 6.80 -11.56 -13.07
N GLN A 111 6.84 -10.52 -13.89
CA GLN A 111 7.82 -10.38 -14.98
C GLN A 111 9.24 -10.14 -14.48
N LEU A 112 9.42 -9.63 -13.26
CA LEU A 112 10.71 -9.46 -12.59
C LEU A 112 11.13 -10.81 -11.99
N LYS A 113 11.47 -11.78 -12.85
CA LYS A 113 11.60 -13.20 -12.51
C LYS A 113 12.57 -13.47 -11.36
N GLU A 114 13.75 -12.88 -11.38
CA GLU A 114 14.79 -13.07 -10.36
C GLU A 114 14.34 -12.53 -9.01
N PHE A 115 13.79 -11.31 -8.99
CA PHE A 115 13.24 -10.70 -7.78
C PHE A 115 12.09 -11.52 -7.21
N ASN A 116 11.17 -11.95 -8.08
CA ASN A 116 10.03 -12.74 -7.67
C ASN A 116 10.45 -14.12 -7.10
N ALA A 117 11.47 -14.75 -7.69
CA ALA A 117 12.02 -16.01 -7.20
C ALA A 117 12.70 -15.83 -5.82
N TYR A 118 13.53 -14.80 -5.68
CA TYR A 118 14.16 -14.44 -4.40
C TYR A 118 13.12 -14.20 -3.31
N PHE A 119 12.13 -13.41 -3.62
CA PHE A 119 11.05 -13.05 -2.72
C PHE A 119 10.25 -14.27 -2.25
N LYS A 120 9.83 -15.14 -3.18
CA LYS A 120 9.11 -16.38 -2.85
C LYS A 120 9.96 -17.34 -2.01
N PHE A 121 11.25 -17.42 -2.30
CA PHE A 121 12.16 -18.23 -1.50
C PHE A 121 12.17 -17.77 -0.03
N HIS A 122 12.32 -16.47 0.21
CA HIS A 122 12.31 -15.93 1.57
C HIS A 122 10.95 -16.09 2.27
N GLU A 123 9.85 -15.93 1.55
CA GLU A 123 8.52 -16.13 2.10
C GLU A 123 8.28 -17.59 2.51
N ILE A 124 8.62 -18.54 1.64
CA ILE A 124 8.36 -19.97 1.86
C ILE A 124 9.28 -20.54 2.96
N TYR A 125 10.57 -20.27 2.87
CA TYR A 125 11.55 -20.93 3.75
C TYR A 125 11.79 -20.19 5.06
N PHE A 126 11.60 -18.87 5.10
CA PHE A 126 11.90 -18.05 6.26
C PHE A 126 10.70 -17.31 6.83
N ASN A 127 9.51 -17.45 6.22
CA ASN A 127 8.31 -16.70 6.56
C ASN A 127 8.55 -15.16 6.59
N GLN A 128 9.47 -14.70 5.76
CA GLN A 128 9.82 -13.28 5.62
C GLN A 128 9.00 -12.67 4.50
N ARG A 129 8.28 -11.60 4.81
CA ARG A 129 7.42 -10.89 3.86
C ARG A 129 7.96 -9.50 3.59
N ILE A 130 7.88 -9.07 2.34
CA ILE A 130 8.20 -7.68 2.02
C ILE A 130 7.15 -6.75 2.60
N THR A 131 7.61 -5.59 3.04
CA THR A 131 6.73 -4.52 3.52
C THR A 131 5.95 -3.90 2.37
N SER A 132 4.86 -3.20 2.67
CA SER A 132 4.09 -2.46 1.65
C SER A 132 4.95 -1.49 0.86
N GLY A 133 5.94 -0.85 1.51
CA GLY A 133 6.88 0.05 0.85
C GLY A 133 7.70 -0.66 -0.24
N VAL A 134 8.31 -1.79 0.10
CA VAL A 134 9.08 -2.59 -0.87
C VAL A 134 8.18 -3.12 -1.99
N TYR A 135 6.96 -3.55 -1.65
CA TYR A 135 5.99 -4.01 -2.65
C TYR A 135 5.66 -2.92 -3.66
N MET A 136 5.37 -1.70 -3.18
CA MET A 136 5.13 -0.54 -4.04
C MET A 136 6.32 -0.21 -4.93
N CYS A 137 7.56 -0.27 -4.39
CA CYS A 137 8.79 -0.09 -5.18
C CYS A 137 8.89 -1.11 -6.32
N THR A 138 8.60 -2.37 -6.02
CA THR A 138 8.66 -3.45 -7.02
C THR A 138 7.66 -3.23 -8.15
N VAL A 139 6.42 -2.85 -7.82
CA VAL A 139 5.40 -2.53 -8.82
C VAL A 139 5.80 -1.29 -9.63
N ALA A 140 6.38 -0.26 -8.99
CA ALA A 140 6.87 0.93 -9.67
C ALA A 140 7.96 0.59 -10.70
N ILE A 141 8.91 -0.26 -10.35
CA ILE A 141 9.93 -0.77 -11.28
C ILE A 141 9.28 -1.50 -12.45
N ALA A 142 8.32 -2.38 -12.18
CA ALA A 142 7.59 -3.12 -13.20
C ALA A 142 6.79 -2.21 -14.15
N LEU A 143 6.28 -1.08 -13.65
CA LEU A 143 5.60 -0.05 -14.43
C LEU A 143 6.55 0.90 -15.18
N GLY A 144 7.87 0.70 -15.05
CA GLY A 144 8.89 1.42 -15.78
C GLY A 144 9.29 2.78 -15.19
N TYR A 145 8.99 3.03 -13.91
CA TYR A 145 9.52 4.20 -13.21
C TYR A 145 11.03 4.11 -13.10
N LYS A 146 11.71 5.24 -13.31
CA LYS A 146 13.18 5.34 -13.31
C LYS A 146 13.71 6.05 -12.07
N GLU A 147 12.88 6.88 -11.45
CA GLU A 147 13.20 7.58 -10.21
C GLU A 147 12.10 7.28 -9.20
N ILE A 148 12.49 6.76 -8.06
CA ILE A 148 11.59 6.36 -6.96
C ILE A 148 12.04 7.12 -5.71
N TYR A 149 11.15 7.91 -5.16
CA TYR A 149 11.34 8.68 -3.94
C TYR A 149 10.52 8.06 -2.82
N LEU A 150 11.07 7.98 -1.62
CA LEU A 150 10.41 7.39 -0.45
C LEU A 150 10.01 8.48 0.54
N SER A 151 8.80 8.38 1.09
CA SER A 151 8.29 9.27 2.13
C SER A 151 7.42 8.50 3.11
N GLY A 152 7.46 8.84 4.39
CA GLY A 152 6.62 8.19 5.41
C GLY A 152 6.88 6.68 5.58
N ILE A 153 8.11 6.22 5.27
CA ILE A 153 8.53 4.82 5.43
C ILE A 153 9.63 4.79 6.52
N ASP A 154 9.22 4.61 7.77
CA ASP A 154 10.06 4.82 8.95
C ASP A 154 10.57 3.54 9.60
N PHE A 155 10.34 2.37 8.98
CA PHE A 155 10.79 1.05 9.44
C PHE A 155 10.46 0.73 10.92
N TYR A 156 9.52 1.46 11.53
CA TYR A 156 9.09 1.34 12.93
C TYR A 156 10.19 1.66 13.97
N ASP A 157 11.28 2.33 13.59
CA ASP A 157 12.43 2.59 14.46
C ASP A 157 12.11 3.53 15.64
N ASN A 158 11.09 4.40 15.51
CA ASN A 158 10.72 5.39 16.51
C ASN A 158 9.41 5.04 17.26
N GLY A 159 9.20 3.76 17.56
CA GLY A 159 8.04 3.33 18.36
C GLY A 159 6.77 3.04 17.55
N GLY A 160 6.82 3.19 16.25
CA GLY A 160 5.72 2.88 15.33
C GLY A 160 4.56 3.87 15.43
N GLY A 161 3.67 3.80 14.47
CA GLY A 161 2.47 4.63 14.39
C GLY A 161 2.35 5.31 13.04
N TYR A 162 1.19 5.90 12.83
CA TYR A 162 0.94 6.72 11.65
C TYR A 162 1.22 8.20 11.93
N ALA A 163 1.51 8.95 10.88
CA ALA A 163 1.64 10.41 10.94
C ALA A 163 0.35 11.10 11.44
N PHE A 164 -0.78 10.42 11.39
CA PHE A 164 -2.09 10.99 11.68
C PHE A 164 -2.89 10.06 12.62
N ASP A 165 -3.79 10.67 13.41
CA ASP A 165 -4.69 9.94 14.31
C ASP A 165 -5.90 9.43 13.52
N THR A 166 -6.04 8.12 13.41
CA THR A 166 -7.16 7.48 12.74
C THR A 166 -8.49 7.59 13.51
N LYS A 167 -8.46 7.98 14.79
CA LYS A 167 -9.66 8.03 15.66
C LYS A 167 -10.59 9.18 15.32
N GLN A 168 -10.10 10.25 14.70
CA GLN A 168 -10.85 11.49 14.54
C GLN A 168 -11.74 11.56 13.29
N LYS A 169 -11.63 10.62 12.37
CA LYS A 169 -12.40 10.68 11.11
C LYS A 169 -13.66 9.83 11.14
N ASN A 170 -14.73 10.39 10.59
CA ASN A 170 -16.05 9.72 10.48
C ASN A 170 -16.03 8.41 9.69
N LEU A 171 -14.96 8.14 8.95
CA LEU A 171 -14.75 6.90 8.18
C LEU A 171 -14.66 5.65 9.06
N LEU A 172 -14.27 5.78 10.34
CA LEU A 172 -14.34 4.67 11.31
C LEU A 172 -15.77 4.18 11.54
N LYS A 173 -16.78 5.02 11.28
CA LYS A 173 -18.19 4.61 11.33
C LYS A 173 -18.59 3.74 10.15
N LEU A 174 -17.93 3.93 9.00
CA LEU A 174 -18.16 3.17 7.76
C LEU A 174 -17.37 1.86 7.75
N ALA A 175 -16.27 1.80 8.49
CA ALA A 175 -15.41 0.62 8.57
C ALA A 175 -15.03 0.36 10.06
N PRO A 176 -15.96 -0.15 10.88
CA PRO A 176 -15.75 -0.36 12.31
C PRO A 176 -14.61 -1.33 12.64
N ASN A 177 -14.19 -2.14 11.68
CA ASN A 177 -13.07 -3.07 11.84
C ASN A 177 -11.69 -2.40 11.72
N PHE A 178 -11.61 -1.15 11.29
CA PHE A 178 -10.38 -0.35 11.35
C PHE A 178 -10.13 0.18 12.76
N LYS A 179 -10.24 -0.68 13.75
CA LYS A 179 -9.73 -0.35 15.07
C LYS A 179 -8.23 -0.21 14.98
N ASN A 180 -7.73 0.82 15.63
CA ASN A 180 -6.30 1.06 15.81
C ASN A 180 -5.74 0.01 16.79
N ASP A 181 -5.92 -1.25 16.46
CA ASP A 181 -5.34 -2.35 17.21
C ASP A 181 -3.89 -2.47 16.83
N ASN A 182 -3.04 -2.66 17.81
CA ASN A 182 -1.63 -3.00 17.66
C ASN A 182 -1.39 -4.27 16.81
N SER A 183 -2.44 -4.84 16.23
CA SER A 183 -2.42 -5.98 15.33
C SER A 183 -1.57 -5.76 14.06
N HIS A 184 -1.34 -4.50 13.66
CA HIS A 184 -0.38 -4.18 12.61
C HIS A 184 1.06 -4.56 12.96
N TYR A 185 1.38 -4.70 14.25
CA TYR A 185 2.73 -5.11 14.69
C TYR A 185 2.97 -6.62 14.65
N ILE A 186 1.91 -7.43 14.60
CA ILE A 186 2.03 -8.91 14.66
C ILE A 186 2.59 -9.49 13.35
N GLY A 187 2.51 -8.76 12.24
CA GLY A 187 3.02 -9.19 10.93
C GLY A 187 4.46 -8.75 10.62
N HIS A 188 5.04 -7.88 11.43
CA HIS A 188 6.35 -7.30 11.19
C HIS A 188 7.25 -7.61 12.40
N SER A 189 7.94 -8.76 12.38
CA SER A 189 9.00 -9.01 13.36
C SER A 189 10.16 -8.04 13.09
N LYS A 190 10.77 -7.52 14.18
CA LYS A 190 11.95 -6.65 14.12
C LYS A 190 13.21 -7.30 13.47
N ASN A 191 13.09 -8.52 12.96
CA ASN A 191 14.17 -9.33 12.42
C ASN A 191 14.02 -9.57 10.91
N THR A 192 13.42 -8.65 10.17
CA THR A 192 13.44 -8.69 8.69
C THR A 192 14.21 -7.54 8.11
#